data_a8d539f1536bd476645bbac11ff09127
#
_entry.id   a8d539f1536bd476645bbac11ff09127
#
_cell.length_a   1.000
_cell.length_b   1.000
_cell.length_c   1.000
_cell.angle_alpha   90.00
_cell.angle_beta   90.00
_cell.angle_gamma   90.00
#
_symmetry.space_group_name_H-M   'P 1'
#
loop_
_entity.id
_entity.type
_entity.pdbx_description
1 polymer ?
#
loop_
_entity_poly.entity_id
_entity_poly.type
_entity_poly.pdbx_seq_one_letter_code
_entity_poly.pdbx_strand_id
1 'polypeptide(L)'
;MSILDEIIGSTYEYIEKMPKEQRKQYGQFFTSKETARFMAELFNIPENTNELSILDPGAGSGVLSAALIERLQNCPNIKSVYLTCYETDDNIVELLESNLEYIKNNTSLKMTFDIVRKNFITSQEDNYNGTFLADPAPTKYDMVIGNPPYKKISKDAVEALSMPDICYGAPNLYFLFSQMSLFDLK
;
A
#
# COMPACT_ATOMS: atom_id res chain seq x y z
N MET A 1 -21.68 0.22 -10.81
CA MET A 1 -20.23 0.24 -11.09
C MET A 1 -19.56 -0.31 -9.84
N SER A 2 -18.53 -1.15 -9.95
CA SER A 2 -17.84 -1.65 -8.75
C SER A 2 -16.94 -0.56 -8.16
N ILE A 3 -16.58 -0.69 -6.88
CA ILE A 3 -15.64 0.24 -6.21
C ILE A 3 -14.34 0.31 -7.01
N LEU A 4 -13.79 -0.85 -7.37
CA LEU A 4 -12.54 -0.93 -8.14
C LEU A 4 -12.66 -0.26 -9.52
N ASP A 5 -13.81 -0.39 -10.21
CA ASP A 5 -14.02 0.25 -11.51
C ASP A 5 -13.93 1.78 -11.42
N GLU A 6 -14.49 2.35 -10.37
CA GLU A 6 -14.45 3.80 -10.14
C GLU A 6 -13.04 4.28 -9.85
N ILE A 7 -12.31 3.57 -8.97
CA ILE A 7 -10.93 3.93 -8.62
C ILE A 7 -9.99 3.80 -9.83
N ILE A 8 -10.19 2.79 -10.66
CA ILE A 8 -9.47 2.67 -11.94
C ILE A 8 -9.81 3.85 -12.86
N GLY A 9 -11.10 4.21 -12.98
CA GLY A 9 -11.54 5.35 -13.80
C GLY A 9 -10.91 6.66 -13.34
N SER A 10 -11.01 7.00 -12.06
CA SER A 10 -10.41 8.21 -11.48
C SER A 10 -8.89 8.26 -11.68
N THR A 11 -8.22 7.11 -11.57
CA THR A 11 -6.77 7.00 -11.79
C THR A 11 -6.41 7.29 -13.25
N TYR A 12 -7.14 6.73 -14.21
CA TYR A 12 -6.91 7.01 -15.64
C TYR A 12 -7.19 8.47 -16.00
N GLU A 13 -8.29 9.05 -15.49
CA GLU A 13 -8.60 10.46 -15.70
C GLU A 13 -7.51 11.38 -15.17
N TYR A 14 -6.94 11.04 -14.00
CA TYR A 14 -5.83 11.78 -13.42
C TYR A 14 -4.59 11.72 -14.32
N ILE A 15 -4.22 10.50 -14.79
CA ILE A 15 -3.07 10.30 -15.69
C ILE A 15 -3.27 11.06 -17.00
N GLU A 16 -4.47 11.06 -17.57
CA GLU A 16 -4.77 11.76 -18.84
C GLU A 16 -4.61 13.28 -18.73
N LYS A 17 -4.82 13.86 -17.57
CA LYS A 17 -4.61 15.29 -17.30
C LYS A 17 -3.14 15.67 -17.14
N MET A 18 -2.25 14.71 -16.94
CA MET A 18 -0.80 14.95 -16.80
C MET A 18 -0.13 15.32 -18.13
N PRO A 19 1.01 16.05 -18.11
CA PRO A 19 1.88 16.22 -19.27
C PRO A 19 2.33 14.87 -19.85
N LYS A 20 2.45 14.78 -21.18
CA LYS A 20 2.79 13.53 -21.89
C LYS A 20 4.07 12.83 -21.37
N GLU A 21 5.07 13.60 -20.98
CA GLU A 21 6.33 13.09 -20.45
C GLU A 21 6.16 12.39 -19.10
N GLN A 22 5.30 12.91 -18.26
CA GLN A 22 4.98 12.34 -16.96
C GLN A 22 4.05 11.12 -17.09
N ARG A 23 3.10 11.12 -18.04
CA ARG A 23 2.15 10.00 -18.23
C ARG A 23 2.85 8.65 -18.40
N LYS A 24 3.96 8.61 -19.15
CA LYS A 24 4.70 7.37 -19.39
C LYS A 24 5.32 6.84 -18.11
N GLN A 25 5.79 7.72 -17.25
CA GLN A 25 6.38 7.36 -15.97
C GLN A 25 5.31 6.80 -15.02
N TYR A 26 4.22 7.53 -14.82
CA TYR A 26 3.13 7.12 -13.93
C TYR A 26 2.32 5.94 -14.47
N GLY A 27 2.01 5.90 -15.75
CA GLY A 27 1.27 4.79 -16.36
C GLY A 27 1.97 3.43 -16.29
N GLN A 28 3.30 3.42 -16.06
CA GLN A 28 4.06 2.19 -15.85
C GLN A 28 3.99 1.67 -14.40
N PHE A 29 3.57 2.51 -13.46
CA PHE A 29 3.57 2.18 -12.02
C PHE A 29 2.19 1.80 -11.48
N PHE A 30 1.09 2.20 -12.14
CA PHE A 30 -0.24 1.84 -11.69
C PHE A 30 -0.60 0.39 -12.02
N THR A 31 -1.14 -0.29 -11.02
CA THR A 31 -1.58 -1.68 -11.16
C THR A 31 -2.85 -1.76 -12.00
N SER A 32 -2.90 -2.67 -12.98
CA SER A 32 -4.12 -2.90 -13.77
C SER A 32 -5.23 -3.50 -12.90
N LYS A 33 -6.47 -3.32 -13.33
CA LYS A 33 -7.66 -3.87 -12.67
C LYS A 33 -7.56 -5.38 -12.47
N GLU A 34 -7.13 -6.11 -13.50
CA GLU A 34 -7.00 -7.57 -13.50
C GLU A 34 -5.95 -8.00 -12.49
N THR A 35 -4.80 -7.33 -12.48
CA THR A 35 -3.72 -7.60 -11.53
C THR A 35 -4.16 -7.30 -10.10
N ALA A 36 -4.86 -6.18 -9.87
CA ALA A 36 -5.33 -5.81 -8.55
C ALA A 36 -6.35 -6.83 -7.99
N ARG A 37 -7.29 -7.28 -8.82
CA ARG A 37 -8.23 -8.36 -8.44
C ARG A 37 -7.51 -9.64 -8.12
N PHE A 38 -6.60 -10.08 -9.00
CA PHE A 38 -5.82 -11.28 -8.79
C PHE A 38 -5.04 -11.22 -7.46
N MET A 39 -4.35 -10.12 -7.20
CA MET A 39 -3.60 -9.94 -5.95
C MET A 39 -4.53 -9.97 -4.72
N ALA A 40 -5.67 -9.30 -4.79
CA ALA A 40 -6.65 -9.35 -3.71
C ALA A 40 -7.18 -10.78 -3.48
N GLU A 41 -7.37 -11.58 -4.53
CA GLU A 41 -7.87 -12.96 -4.44
C GLU A 41 -6.87 -13.94 -3.82
N LEU A 42 -5.57 -13.62 -3.79
CA LEU A 42 -4.55 -14.47 -3.16
C LEU A 42 -4.66 -14.54 -1.63
N PHE A 43 -5.33 -13.59 -1.00
CA PHE A 43 -5.43 -13.60 0.46
C PHE A 43 -6.32 -14.73 0.97
N ASN A 44 -5.86 -15.41 1.99
CA ASN A 44 -6.69 -16.29 2.78
C ASN A 44 -7.36 -15.47 3.89
N ILE A 45 -8.68 -15.32 3.83
CA ILE A 45 -9.43 -14.49 4.79
C ILE A 45 -9.70 -15.31 6.04
N PRO A 46 -9.26 -14.87 7.24
CA PRO A 46 -9.48 -15.59 8.48
C PRO A 46 -10.98 -15.71 8.80
N GLU A 47 -11.44 -16.91 9.15
CA GLU A 47 -12.86 -17.15 9.47
C GLU A 47 -13.29 -16.59 10.82
N ASN A 48 -12.35 -16.51 11.78
CA ASN A 48 -12.61 -16.19 13.18
C ASN A 48 -12.34 -14.73 13.55
N THR A 49 -12.27 -13.82 12.56
CA THR A 49 -12.12 -12.39 12.79
C THR A 49 -13.24 -11.61 12.12
N ASN A 50 -13.59 -10.48 12.72
CA ASN A 50 -14.54 -9.53 12.15
C ASN A 50 -13.91 -8.16 11.87
N GLU A 51 -12.68 -7.96 12.27
CA GLU A 51 -11.89 -6.75 12.09
C GLU A 51 -10.54 -7.09 11.48
N LEU A 52 -10.09 -6.29 10.54
CA LEU A 52 -8.79 -6.44 9.90
C LEU A 52 -8.04 -5.11 9.88
N SER A 53 -6.75 -5.17 10.21
CA SER A 53 -5.79 -4.10 9.96
C SER A 53 -4.99 -4.42 8.70
N ILE A 54 -4.96 -3.48 7.75
CA ILE A 54 -4.36 -3.65 6.43
C ILE A 54 -3.31 -2.56 6.20
N LEU A 55 -2.19 -2.95 5.61
CA LEU A 55 -1.14 -2.05 5.16
C LEU A 55 -1.03 -2.07 3.63
N ASP A 56 -0.98 -0.87 3.03
CA ASP A 56 -0.59 -0.64 1.62
C ASP A 56 0.66 0.26 1.61
N PRO A 57 1.87 -0.33 1.55
CA PRO A 57 3.12 0.39 1.81
C PRO A 57 3.59 1.30 0.67
N GLY A 58 2.91 1.30 -0.46
CA GLY A 58 3.16 2.17 -1.62
C GLY A 58 1.88 2.29 -2.40
N ALA A 59 0.89 2.95 -1.78
CA ALA A 59 -0.51 2.86 -2.18
C ALA A 59 -0.81 3.46 -3.55
N GLY A 60 0.03 4.41 -4.03
CA GLY A 60 -0.26 5.11 -5.28
C GLY A 60 -1.64 5.73 -5.24
N SER A 61 -2.48 5.42 -6.22
CA SER A 61 -3.87 5.89 -6.26
C SER A 61 -4.87 5.06 -5.43
N GLY A 62 -4.42 4.01 -4.72
CA GLY A 62 -5.28 3.15 -3.89
C GLY A 62 -5.99 2.01 -4.63
N VAL A 63 -5.54 1.66 -5.84
CA VAL A 63 -6.15 0.60 -6.65
C VAL A 63 -6.10 -0.77 -5.96
N LEU A 64 -4.96 -1.12 -5.33
CA LEU A 64 -4.84 -2.38 -4.61
C LEU A 64 -5.73 -2.41 -3.36
N SER A 65 -5.74 -1.32 -2.61
CA SER A 65 -6.64 -1.12 -1.48
C SER A 65 -8.11 -1.27 -1.90
N ALA A 66 -8.53 -0.66 -3.02
CA ALA A 66 -9.89 -0.79 -3.56
C ALA A 66 -10.25 -2.24 -3.88
N ALA A 67 -9.34 -2.98 -4.56
CA ALA A 67 -9.56 -4.37 -4.90
C ALA A 67 -9.73 -5.27 -3.66
N LEU A 68 -8.89 -5.04 -2.64
CA LEU A 68 -8.97 -5.81 -1.40
C LEU A 68 -10.25 -5.50 -0.62
N ILE A 69 -10.63 -4.23 -0.47
CA ILE A 69 -11.87 -3.83 0.20
C ILE A 69 -13.10 -4.36 -0.55
N GLU A 70 -13.11 -4.29 -1.90
CA GLU A 70 -14.21 -4.86 -2.72
C GLU A 70 -14.36 -6.37 -2.49
N ARG A 71 -13.27 -7.10 -2.30
CA ARG A 71 -13.32 -8.52 -1.94
C ARG A 71 -13.81 -8.74 -0.51
N LEU A 72 -13.25 -8.01 0.46
CA LEU A 72 -13.55 -8.20 1.88
C LEU A 72 -15.01 -7.91 2.23
N GLN A 73 -15.65 -6.95 1.57
CA GLN A 73 -17.08 -6.66 1.79
C GLN A 73 -18.01 -7.82 1.42
N ASN A 74 -17.54 -8.78 0.61
CA ASN A 74 -18.26 -10.00 0.28
C ASN A 74 -17.99 -11.15 1.27
N CYS A 75 -17.14 -10.94 2.27
CA CYS A 75 -16.86 -11.91 3.33
C CYS A 75 -17.80 -11.65 4.52
N PRO A 76 -18.77 -12.54 4.81
CA PRO A 76 -19.86 -12.25 5.77
C PRO A 76 -19.38 -12.05 7.21
N ASN A 77 -18.22 -12.59 7.57
CA ASN A 77 -17.61 -12.43 8.89
C ASN A 77 -16.93 -11.07 9.08
N ILE A 78 -16.39 -10.44 8.02
CA ILE A 78 -15.68 -9.16 8.13
C ILE A 78 -16.69 -8.01 8.26
N LYS A 79 -16.50 -7.16 9.28
CA LYS A 79 -17.38 -6.02 9.59
C LYS A 79 -16.65 -4.69 9.54
N SER A 80 -15.37 -4.68 9.92
CA SER A 80 -14.58 -3.45 9.95
C SER A 80 -13.17 -3.66 9.42
N VAL A 81 -12.61 -2.58 8.86
CA VAL A 81 -11.25 -2.52 8.32
C VAL A 81 -10.61 -1.21 8.74
N TYR A 82 -9.38 -1.32 9.25
CA TYR A 82 -8.46 -0.20 9.39
C TYR A 82 -7.36 -0.30 8.35
N LEU A 83 -7.24 0.69 7.48
CA LEU A 83 -6.29 0.72 6.37
C LEU A 83 -5.22 1.79 6.61
N THR A 84 -3.95 1.41 6.55
CA THR A 84 -2.83 2.35 6.54
C THR A 84 -2.18 2.35 5.16
N CYS A 85 -2.11 3.51 4.53
CA CYS A 85 -1.49 3.71 3.22
C CYS A 85 -0.24 4.57 3.36
N TYR A 86 0.89 4.13 2.82
CA TYR A 86 2.08 4.97 2.67
C TYR A 86 2.16 5.49 1.24
N GLU A 87 2.32 6.79 1.08
CA GLU A 87 2.58 7.45 -0.21
C GLU A 87 3.42 8.71 0.02
N THR A 88 4.40 8.94 -0.83
CA THR A 88 5.35 10.07 -0.71
C THR A 88 5.16 11.15 -1.77
N ASP A 89 4.48 10.84 -2.88
CA ASP A 89 4.23 11.82 -3.93
C ASP A 89 3.00 12.66 -3.60
N ASP A 90 3.22 13.91 -3.23
CA ASP A 90 2.15 14.84 -2.84
C ASP A 90 1.06 14.99 -3.92
N ASN A 91 1.42 14.86 -5.20
CA ASN A 91 0.44 14.93 -6.29
C ASN A 91 -0.49 13.71 -6.31
N ILE A 92 0.04 12.55 -5.92
CA ILE A 92 -0.74 11.29 -5.86
C ILE A 92 -1.53 11.21 -4.55
N VAL A 93 -1.03 11.76 -3.46
CA VAL A 93 -1.71 11.74 -2.16
C VAL A 93 -3.10 12.37 -2.23
N GLU A 94 -3.30 13.47 -2.96
CA GLU A 94 -4.63 14.08 -3.12
C GLU A 94 -5.61 13.14 -3.85
N LEU A 95 -5.14 12.44 -4.88
CA LEU A 95 -5.92 11.42 -5.58
C LEU A 95 -6.22 10.23 -4.66
N LEU A 96 -5.21 9.76 -3.94
CA LEU A 96 -5.36 8.66 -2.97
C LEU A 96 -6.41 8.98 -1.92
N GLU A 97 -6.35 10.17 -1.30
CA GLU A 97 -7.30 10.60 -0.29
C GLU A 97 -8.74 10.64 -0.82
N SER A 98 -8.92 11.23 -2.01
CA SER A 98 -10.22 11.25 -2.69
C SER A 98 -10.74 9.83 -2.97
N ASN A 99 -9.88 8.95 -3.45
CA ASN A 99 -10.23 7.57 -3.75
C ASN A 99 -10.56 6.77 -2.48
N LEU A 100 -9.80 6.94 -1.40
CA LEU A 100 -10.07 6.27 -0.11
C LEU A 100 -11.38 6.74 0.53
N GLU A 101 -11.70 8.03 0.47
CA GLU A 101 -13.01 8.53 0.90
C GLU A 101 -14.15 7.97 0.05
N TYR A 102 -13.95 7.83 -1.28
CA TYR A 102 -14.93 7.16 -2.12
C TYR A 102 -15.13 5.69 -1.71
N ILE A 103 -14.05 4.93 -1.52
CA ILE A 103 -14.10 3.53 -1.08
C ILE A 103 -14.86 3.43 0.25
N LYS A 104 -14.51 4.24 1.24
CA LYS A 104 -15.14 4.28 2.57
C LYS A 104 -16.65 4.55 2.50
N ASN A 105 -17.07 5.46 1.63
CA ASN A 105 -18.47 5.84 1.50
C ASN A 105 -19.31 4.85 0.66
N ASN A 106 -18.67 3.95 -0.08
CA ASN A 106 -19.35 3.01 -0.98
C ASN A 106 -19.15 1.53 -0.61
N THR A 107 -18.34 1.22 0.39
CA THR A 107 -18.25 -0.15 0.94
C THR A 107 -19.31 -0.41 2.00
N SER A 108 -19.71 -1.68 2.16
CA SER A 108 -20.56 -2.12 3.27
C SER A 108 -19.82 -2.30 4.60
N LEU A 109 -18.48 -2.21 4.59
CA LEU A 109 -17.64 -2.34 5.76
C LEU A 109 -17.55 -1.02 6.53
N LYS A 110 -17.43 -1.09 7.86
CA LYS A 110 -16.99 0.07 8.63
C LYS A 110 -15.51 0.29 8.37
N MET A 111 -15.17 1.25 7.51
CA MET A 111 -13.80 1.55 7.11
C MET A 111 -13.29 2.82 7.78
N THR A 112 -12.07 2.74 8.32
CA THR A 112 -11.24 3.88 8.69
C THR A 112 -9.88 3.76 8.01
N PHE A 113 -9.22 4.89 7.73
CA PHE A 113 -7.91 4.87 7.09
C PHE A 113 -7.02 6.02 7.54
N ASP A 114 -5.71 5.80 7.41
CA ASP A 114 -4.66 6.80 7.56
C ASP A 114 -3.76 6.82 6.32
N ILE A 115 -3.35 8.03 5.91
CA ILE A 115 -2.35 8.23 4.87
C ILE A 115 -1.08 8.76 5.53
N VAL A 116 -0.01 7.96 5.48
CA VAL A 116 1.29 8.29 6.01
C VAL A 116 2.18 8.86 4.89
N ARG A 117 2.39 10.17 4.89
CA ARG A 117 3.22 10.89 3.90
C ARG A 117 4.71 10.78 4.24
N LYS A 118 5.20 9.57 4.40
CA LYS A 118 6.61 9.28 4.73
C LYS A 118 7.11 8.12 3.88
N ASN A 119 8.42 8.07 3.68
CA ASN A 119 9.04 6.89 3.07
C ASN A 119 8.82 5.69 4.00
N PHE A 120 8.18 4.65 3.47
CA PHE A 120 7.79 3.46 4.24
C PHE A 120 8.99 2.78 4.90
N ILE A 121 10.12 2.67 4.20
CA ILE A 121 11.30 1.98 4.71
C ILE A 121 11.97 2.80 5.82
N THR A 122 12.32 4.05 5.53
CA THR A 122 13.09 4.88 6.48
C THR A 122 12.28 5.29 7.70
N SER A 123 10.96 5.39 7.60
CA SER A 123 10.10 5.69 8.75
C SER A 123 9.97 4.54 9.75
N GLN A 124 10.35 3.33 9.36
CA GLN A 124 10.30 2.12 10.17
C GLN A 124 11.70 1.65 10.63
N GLU A 125 12.75 2.40 10.28
CA GLU A 125 14.15 2.02 10.53
C GLU A 125 14.41 1.66 11.98
N ASP A 126 13.98 2.50 12.91
CA ASP A 126 14.19 2.28 14.34
C ASP A 126 13.50 1.01 14.85
N ASN A 127 12.27 0.77 14.39
CA ASN A 127 11.50 -0.43 14.74
C ASN A 127 12.15 -1.69 14.15
N TYR A 128 12.56 -1.62 12.87
CA TYR A 128 13.18 -2.75 12.18
C TYR A 128 14.52 -3.16 12.81
N ASN A 129 15.36 -2.17 13.16
CA ASN A 129 16.69 -2.41 13.74
C ASN A 129 16.68 -2.54 15.27
N GLY A 130 15.52 -2.34 15.92
CA GLY A 130 15.40 -2.45 17.39
C GLY A 130 16.25 -1.44 18.14
N THR A 131 16.33 -0.20 17.66
CA THR A 131 17.10 0.86 18.31
C THR A 131 16.40 1.34 19.59
N PHE A 132 17.06 2.19 20.37
CA PHE A 132 16.43 2.77 21.57
C PHE A 132 15.29 3.76 21.26
N LEU A 133 15.15 4.16 19.99
CA LEU A 133 14.05 5.00 19.49
C LEU A 133 12.87 4.17 18.94
N ALA A 134 13.00 2.84 18.90
CA ALA A 134 11.93 1.97 18.45
C ALA A 134 10.67 2.12 19.32
N ASP A 135 9.52 2.08 18.69
CA ASP A 135 8.24 2.03 19.39
C ASP A 135 8.17 0.71 20.19
N PRO A 136 7.91 0.74 21.50
CA PRO A 136 7.77 -0.47 22.30
C PRO A 136 6.58 -1.36 21.88
N ALA A 137 5.60 -0.82 21.16
CA ALA A 137 4.45 -1.53 20.64
C ALA A 137 4.13 -1.11 19.19
N PRO A 138 5.02 -1.41 18.22
CA PRO A 138 4.83 -0.99 16.84
C PRO A 138 3.55 -1.61 16.26
N THR A 139 2.84 -0.83 15.45
CA THR A 139 1.64 -1.30 14.78
C THR A 139 1.98 -2.49 13.87
N LYS A 140 1.21 -3.56 13.99
CA LYS A 140 1.28 -4.75 13.15
C LYS A 140 -0.04 -4.96 12.42
N TYR A 141 0.03 -5.52 11.23
CA TYR A 141 -1.10 -5.65 10.33
C TYR A 141 -1.49 -7.11 10.10
N ASP A 142 -2.77 -7.36 9.91
CA ASP A 142 -3.28 -8.70 9.57
C ASP A 142 -3.00 -9.03 8.10
N MET A 143 -2.94 -8.02 7.24
CA MET A 143 -2.69 -8.15 5.81
C MET A 143 -1.82 -7.00 5.30
N VAL A 144 -0.94 -7.32 4.35
CA VAL A 144 -0.19 -6.32 3.59
C VAL A 144 -0.44 -6.56 2.10
N ILE A 145 -0.91 -5.55 1.39
CA ILE A 145 -1.07 -5.58 -0.07
C ILE A 145 -0.27 -4.44 -0.67
N GLY A 146 0.57 -4.71 -1.66
CA GLY A 146 1.37 -3.66 -2.27
C GLY A 146 2.01 -4.12 -3.59
N ASN A 147 2.28 -3.16 -4.46
CA ASN A 147 3.08 -3.34 -5.67
C ASN A 147 4.26 -2.37 -5.63
N PRO A 148 5.33 -2.70 -4.89
CA PRO A 148 6.42 -1.77 -4.65
C PRO A 148 7.22 -1.45 -5.92
N PRO A 149 7.95 -0.31 -5.94
CA PRO A 149 8.71 0.11 -7.11
C PRO A 149 9.87 -0.86 -7.43
N TYR A 150 9.94 -1.29 -8.69
CA TYR A 150 11.01 -2.13 -9.23
C TYR A 150 12.25 -1.30 -9.59
N LYS A 151 12.90 -0.71 -8.59
CA LYS A 151 14.01 0.21 -8.79
C LYS A 151 15.27 -0.26 -8.07
N LYS A 152 16.37 -0.41 -8.82
CA LYS A 152 17.70 -0.56 -8.23
C LYS A 152 18.13 0.76 -7.63
N ILE A 153 18.73 0.71 -6.46
CA ILE A 153 19.24 1.87 -5.73
C ILE A 153 20.73 1.70 -5.42
N SER A 154 21.41 2.80 -5.07
CA SER A 154 22.78 2.76 -4.57
C SER A 154 22.83 2.08 -3.19
N LYS A 155 23.98 1.50 -2.85
CA LYS A 155 24.24 1.02 -1.49
C LYS A 155 24.25 2.16 -0.45
N ASP A 156 24.49 3.39 -0.90
CA ASP A 156 24.50 4.59 -0.06
C ASP A 156 23.12 5.28 -0.03
N ALA A 157 22.11 4.71 -0.68
CA ALA A 157 20.75 5.23 -0.59
C ALA A 157 20.22 5.05 0.85
N VAL A 158 19.45 6.02 1.32
CA VAL A 158 18.93 6.01 2.69
C VAL A 158 18.15 4.74 3.01
N GLU A 159 17.37 4.24 2.07
CA GLU A 159 16.61 2.99 2.23
C GLU A 159 17.53 1.76 2.38
N ALA A 160 18.65 1.74 1.64
CA ALA A 160 19.62 0.64 1.75
C ALA A 160 20.39 0.70 3.08
N LEU A 161 20.68 1.90 3.56
CA LEU A 161 21.33 2.11 4.87
C LEU A 161 20.41 1.77 6.04
N SER A 162 19.11 1.98 5.88
CA SER A 162 18.09 1.61 6.89
C SER A 162 17.90 0.09 7.06
N MET A 163 18.32 -0.72 6.08
CA MET A 163 18.17 -2.19 6.10
C MET A 163 19.46 -2.88 5.63
N PRO A 164 20.60 -2.68 6.32
CA PRO A 164 21.90 -3.16 5.85
C PRO A 164 22.03 -4.67 5.83
N ASP A 165 21.26 -5.37 6.65
CA ASP A 165 21.27 -6.82 6.81
C ASP A 165 20.77 -7.58 5.57
N ILE A 166 19.98 -6.92 4.69
CA ILE A 166 19.47 -7.53 3.46
C ILE A 166 20.06 -6.92 2.18
N CYS A 167 20.93 -5.92 2.30
CA CYS A 167 21.52 -5.20 1.17
C CYS A 167 22.79 -5.86 0.63
N TYR A 168 22.70 -7.12 0.17
CA TYR A 168 23.78 -7.81 -0.49
C TYR A 168 23.82 -7.47 -1.99
N GLY A 169 25.00 -7.05 -2.49
CA GLY A 169 25.16 -6.75 -3.93
C GLY A 169 24.58 -5.40 -4.35
N ALA A 170 23.64 -5.39 -5.29
CA ALA A 170 22.92 -4.20 -5.77
C ALA A 170 21.53 -4.15 -5.13
N PRO A 171 21.28 -3.26 -4.18
CA PRO A 171 19.99 -3.18 -3.50
C PRO A 171 18.86 -2.81 -4.47
N ASN A 172 17.67 -3.32 -4.19
CA ASN A 172 16.46 -3.02 -4.96
C ASN A 172 15.31 -2.70 -4.01
N LEU A 173 14.62 -1.60 -4.25
CA LEU A 173 13.48 -1.17 -3.42
C LEU A 173 12.44 -2.26 -3.24
N TYR A 174 12.17 -3.06 -4.28
CA TYR A 174 11.23 -4.17 -4.20
C TYR A 174 11.52 -5.12 -3.02
N PHE A 175 12.79 -5.52 -2.85
CA PHE A 175 13.17 -6.41 -1.75
C PHE A 175 13.06 -5.74 -0.38
N LEU A 176 13.45 -4.46 -0.29
CA LEU A 176 13.36 -3.70 0.96
C LEU A 176 11.90 -3.54 1.40
N PHE A 177 11.02 -3.15 0.47
CA PHE A 177 9.58 -3.07 0.73
C PHE A 177 9.00 -4.42 1.14
N SER A 178 9.36 -5.50 0.44
CA SER A 178 8.86 -6.84 0.77
C SER A 178 9.30 -7.29 2.16
N GLN A 179 10.57 -7.08 2.53
CA GLN A 179 11.10 -7.45 3.85
C GLN A 179 10.46 -6.62 4.97
N MET A 180 10.35 -5.29 4.78
CA MET A 180 9.69 -4.42 5.75
C MET A 180 8.21 -4.78 5.91
N SER A 181 7.53 -5.12 4.80
CA SER A 181 6.14 -5.59 4.84
C SER A 181 5.98 -6.89 5.63
N LEU A 182 6.91 -7.83 5.50
CA LEU A 182 6.92 -9.06 6.30
C LEU A 182 7.18 -8.78 7.79
N PHE A 183 8.07 -7.81 8.07
CA PHE A 183 8.32 -7.37 9.44
C PHE A 183 7.06 -6.77 10.08
N ASP A 184 6.23 -6.06 9.34
CA ASP A 184 5.01 -5.41 9.83
C ASP A 184 3.78 -6.35 9.91
N LEU A 185 3.87 -7.59 9.44
CA LEU A 185 2.82 -8.60 9.64
C LEU A 185 2.78 -9.09 11.10
N LYS A 186 1.57 -9.44 11.56
CA LYS A 186 1.33 -10.09 12.86
C LYS A 186 1.87 -11.49 12.92
#